data_23886a4b3bc041d8722ae4e2c26bba47
#
_entry.id   23886a4b3bc041d8722ae4e2c26bba47
#
_cell.length_a   1.000
_cell.length_b   1.000
_cell.length_c   1.000
_cell.angle_alpha   90.00
_cell.angle_beta   90.00
_cell.angle_gamma   90.00
#
_symmetry.space_group_name_H-M   'P 1'
#
loop_
_entity.id
_entity.type
_entity.pdbx_description
1 polymer ?
#
loop_
_entity_poly.entity_id
_entity_poly.type
_entity_poly.pdbx_seq_one_letter_code
_entity_poly.pdbx_strand_id
1 'polypeptide(L)'
;MLGNEAIARGAYEAGVRVSSAYPGTPSTEINENVATYPEIYSEWAPNEKVAVEVALGAAVSGARSLACMKHVGLNVAADPFFTATYTGVNAGMVVVVADDPGMHSSQNEQDTRMLARASHAPVLDPSNSQECKDFLKLAYEISEKYDTPVILRVTTRIAHARTLVELDERVEVPLREYKRDIKKYVSMPANMIARHLYVEEREKKLAEDANTLPINRIEWADRKIGVITSGAAYNYVKEAMPIASVLKLGLAYPMPRKLIEEFAAGVDTLYVIEDMEPFYEDTIKSWGIKCSGKDRTGVQGELFARKIANKFNGEEEAGPMNTQGIPMRPPVLCPGCPHRGLYYVLGKLKLTVCSDIGCYTLGALPPLSGVDTCVCMGASIGMAHGMEKARGHEQAKKTVAVLGDSTFCHSGLTGLLNMAYNRAVGTVIIADNSITGMTGHQNNPANGYDIHGEPTTSLDILKLCDAMGIKHVRVVDPFDVKELEKVVREETEREELSVIISRRPCALIVKQPGTPFICDTTKCKNCGMCMKIGCPAIRKTETGVAVDPTQCVGCGLCEQLCHFGALHTEA
;
A
#
# COMPACT_ATOMS: atom_id res chain seq x y z
N MET A 1 -7.80 -8.22 19.51
CA MET A 1 -7.99 -7.76 18.12
C MET A 1 -6.66 -7.31 17.54
N LEU A 2 -6.47 -7.44 16.23
CA LEU A 2 -5.39 -6.76 15.51
C LEU A 2 -5.66 -5.24 15.48
N GLY A 3 -4.65 -4.43 15.23
CA GLY A 3 -4.84 -2.98 15.06
C GLY A 3 -5.84 -2.65 13.95
N ASN A 4 -5.73 -3.31 12.79
CA ASN A 4 -6.67 -3.14 11.68
C ASN A 4 -8.12 -3.54 12.04
N GLU A 5 -8.30 -4.65 12.76
CA GLU A 5 -9.62 -5.08 13.28
C GLU A 5 -10.19 -4.05 14.28
N ALA A 6 -9.32 -3.51 15.14
CA ALA A 6 -9.73 -2.52 16.16
C ALA A 6 -10.13 -1.17 15.51
N ILE A 7 -9.47 -0.76 14.44
CA ILE A 7 -9.88 0.42 13.64
C ILE A 7 -11.27 0.20 13.05
N ALA A 8 -11.51 -0.96 12.44
CA ALA A 8 -12.83 -1.30 11.89
C ALA A 8 -13.92 -1.31 12.98
N ARG A 9 -13.59 -1.86 14.17
CA ARG A 9 -14.49 -1.81 15.34
C ARG A 9 -14.75 -0.39 15.80
N GLY A 10 -13.73 0.46 15.84
CA GLY A 10 -13.88 1.89 16.17
C GLY A 10 -14.78 2.63 15.19
N ALA A 11 -14.70 2.30 13.89
CA ALA A 11 -15.59 2.86 12.87
C ALA A 11 -17.07 2.45 13.11
N TYR A 12 -17.29 1.18 13.44
CA TYR A 12 -18.62 0.70 13.81
C TYR A 12 -19.15 1.45 15.04
N GLU A 13 -18.39 1.48 16.13
CA GLU A 13 -18.80 2.16 17.39
C GLU A 13 -19.02 3.67 17.20
N ALA A 14 -18.21 4.32 16.34
CA ALA A 14 -18.36 5.76 16.05
C ALA A 14 -19.53 6.10 15.15
N GLY A 15 -20.34 5.14 14.70
CA GLY A 15 -21.48 5.40 13.84
C GLY A 15 -21.13 5.81 12.40
N VAL A 16 -19.99 5.30 11.87
CA VAL A 16 -19.62 5.50 10.48
C VAL A 16 -20.67 4.88 9.56
N ARG A 17 -20.95 5.54 8.44
CA ARG A 17 -21.95 5.07 7.45
C ARG A 17 -21.34 4.71 6.11
N VAL A 18 -20.20 5.27 5.75
CA VAL A 18 -19.54 5.05 4.45
C VAL A 18 -18.05 4.82 4.66
N SER A 19 -17.53 3.75 4.08
CA SER A 19 -16.11 3.42 4.02
C SER A 19 -15.69 3.10 2.59
N SER A 20 -14.63 3.72 2.11
CA SER A 20 -14.10 3.47 0.78
C SER A 20 -12.58 3.33 0.84
N ALA A 21 -12.00 2.36 0.15
CA ALA A 21 -10.57 2.08 0.18
C ALA A 21 -10.07 1.49 -1.14
N TYR A 22 -8.75 1.61 -1.36
CA TYR A 22 -8.04 0.76 -2.32
C TYR A 22 -7.13 -0.19 -1.53
N PRO A 23 -7.04 -1.48 -1.93
CA PRO A 23 -6.24 -2.45 -1.19
C PRO A 23 -4.75 -2.11 -1.16
N GLY A 24 -4.14 -1.99 0.01
CA GLY A 24 -2.73 -1.64 0.17
C GLY A 24 -2.18 -2.08 1.53
N THR A 25 -1.37 -3.16 1.56
CA THR A 25 -0.71 -3.63 2.79
C THR A 25 0.19 -2.55 3.39
N PRO A 26 0.06 -2.17 4.68
CA PRO A 26 -0.58 -2.94 5.77
C PRO A 26 -2.02 -2.50 6.14
N SER A 27 -2.76 -1.74 5.34
CA SER A 27 -4.09 -1.20 5.68
C SER A 27 -5.27 -2.00 5.10
N THR A 28 -5.03 -3.01 4.25
CA THR A 28 -6.07 -3.71 3.50
C THR A 28 -7.17 -4.28 4.39
N GLU A 29 -6.80 -4.95 5.47
CA GLU A 29 -7.72 -5.66 6.37
C GLU A 29 -8.67 -4.71 7.11
N ILE A 30 -8.39 -3.39 7.16
CA ILE A 30 -9.31 -2.43 7.78
C ILE A 30 -10.65 -2.46 7.07
N ASN A 31 -10.65 -2.25 5.75
CA ASN A 31 -11.89 -2.18 4.99
C ASN A 31 -12.57 -3.54 4.83
N GLU A 32 -11.79 -4.64 4.78
CA GLU A 32 -12.33 -6.00 4.83
C GLU A 32 -13.13 -6.25 6.12
N ASN A 33 -12.60 -5.82 7.27
CA ASN A 33 -13.29 -5.93 8.55
C ASN A 33 -14.46 -4.95 8.65
N VAL A 34 -14.35 -3.72 8.13
CA VAL A 34 -15.48 -2.77 8.08
C VAL A 34 -16.65 -3.35 7.28
N ALA A 35 -16.37 -4.04 6.17
CA ALA A 35 -17.39 -4.67 5.34
C ALA A 35 -18.20 -5.79 6.04
N THR A 36 -17.72 -6.27 7.19
CA THR A 36 -18.48 -7.23 8.00
C THR A 36 -19.62 -6.60 8.81
N TYR A 37 -19.66 -5.26 8.92
CA TYR A 37 -20.70 -4.51 9.62
C TYR A 37 -21.76 -4.01 8.62
N PRO A 38 -22.97 -4.57 8.61
CA PRO A 38 -24.01 -4.22 7.64
C PRO A 38 -24.52 -2.78 7.75
N GLU A 39 -24.24 -2.09 8.87
CA GLU A 39 -24.60 -0.71 9.10
C GLU A 39 -23.69 0.27 8.34
N ILE A 40 -22.58 -0.20 7.77
CA ILE A 40 -21.59 0.62 7.07
C ILE A 40 -21.56 0.20 5.60
N TYR A 41 -21.95 1.10 4.70
CA TYR A 41 -21.67 0.91 3.29
C TYR A 41 -20.15 0.86 3.08
N SER A 42 -19.66 -0.21 2.45
CA SER A 42 -18.23 -0.42 2.21
C SER A 42 -17.97 -0.76 0.75
N GLU A 43 -16.87 -0.23 0.20
CA GLU A 43 -16.51 -0.48 -1.19
C GLU A 43 -14.99 -0.57 -1.40
N TRP A 44 -14.58 -1.27 -2.46
CA TRP A 44 -13.27 -1.12 -3.06
C TRP A 44 -13.33 -0.09 -4.19
N ALA A 45 -12.74 1.07 -3.96
CA ALA A 45 -12.56 2.08 -4.99
C ALA A 45 -11.49 1.63 -6.01
N PRO A 46 -11.50 2.12 -7.26
CA PRO A 46 -10.47 1.78 -8.24
C PRO A 46 -9.09 2.35 -7.89
N ASN A 47 -9.03 3.43 -7.11
CA ASN A 47 -7.81 4.01 -6.52
C ASN A 47 -8.12 4.87 -5.29
N GLU A 48 -7.07 5.31 -4.59
CA GLU A 48 -7.19 6.05 -3.33
C GLU A 48 -7.75 7.47 -3.52
N LYS A 49 -7.52 8.08 -4.70
CA LYS A 49 -8.13 9.38 -5.03
C LYS A 49 -9.65 9.28 -4.99
N VAL A 50 -10.22 8.29 -5.67
CA VAL A 50 -11.66 8.05 -5.68
C VAL A 50 -12.16 7.68 -4.27
N ALA A 51 -11.40 6.88 -3.51
CA ALA A 51 -11.77 6.53 -2.14
C ALA A 51 -11.93 7.78 -1.25
N VAL A 52 -10.99 8.73 -1.32
CA VAL A 52 -11.09 10.00 -0.57
C VAL A 52 -12.25 10.86 -1.08
N GLU A 53 -12.50 10.90 -2.39
CA GLU A 53 -13.61 11.65 -2.98
C GLU A 53 -14.99 11.11 -2.51
N VAL A 54 -15.15 9.79 -2.46
CA VAL A 54 -16.38 9.14 -1.94
C VAL A 54 -16.57 9.46 -0.47
N ALA A 55 -15.51 9.30 0.35
CA ALA A 55 -15.56 9.62 1.77
C ALA A 55 -15.88 11.11 2.01
N LEU A 56 -15.26 12.02 1.25
CA LEU A 56 -15.54 13.46 1.34
C LEU A 56 -16.98 13.77 0.92
N GLY A 57 -17.48 13.16 -0.15
CA GLY A 57 -18.87 13.31 -0.58
C GLY A 57 -19.87 12.90 0.50
N ALA A 58 -19.61 11.77 1.17
CA ALA A 58 -20.40 11.30 2.31
C ALA A 58 -20.32 12.28 3.50
N ALA A 59 -19.12 12.77 3.84
CA ALA A 59 -18.93 13.74 4.92
C ALA A 59 -19.65 15.08 4.65
N VAL A 60 -19.55 15.60 3.44
CA VAL A 60 -20.25 16.83 3.01
C VAL A 60 -21.76 16.66 3.06
N SER A 61 -22.27 15.48 2.71
CA SER A 61 -23.71 15.16 2.78
C SER A 61 -24.21 14.89 4.21
N GLY A 62 -23.34 14.89 5.22
CA GLY A 62 -23.73 14.81 6.62
C GLY A 62 -23.57 13.44 7.28
N ALA A 63 -22.85 12.51 6.66
CA ALA A 63 -22.56 11.19 7.20
C ALA A 63 -21.09 11.06 7.64
N ARG A 64 -20.81 10.47 8.81
CA ARG A 64 -19.44 10.08 9.17
C ARG A 64 -18.90 9.10 8.16
N SER A 65 -17.67 9.34 7.69
CA SER A 65 -17.04 8.57 6.62
C SER A 65 -15.59 8.20 6.93
N LEU A 66 -15.13 7.14 6.30
CA LEU A 66 -13.80 6.57 6.44
C LEU A 66 -13.17 6.36 5.06
N ALA A 67 -11.89 6.70 4.91
CA ALA A 67 -11.07 6.22 3.81
C ALA A 67 -9.82 5.53 4.38
N CYS A 68 -9.40 4.40 3.77
CA CYS A 68 -8.24 3.64 4.25
C CYS A 68 -7.25 3.43 3.11
N MET A 69 -5.96 3.62 3.41
CA MET A 69 -4.90 3.48 2.44
C MET A 69 -3.53 3.31 3.07
N LYS A 70 -2.59 2.88 2.26
CA LYS A 70 -1.17 2.91 2.54
C LYS A 70 -0.60 4.32 2.31
N HIS A 71 0.60 4.63 2.86
CA HIS A 71 1.23 5.95 2.70
C HIS A 71 1.39 6.37 1.22
N VAL A 72 1.76 5.45 0.32
CA VAL A 72 1.87 5.77 -1.12
C VAL A 72 0.50 6.05 -1.76
N GLY A 73 -0.58 5.47 -1.21
CA GLY A 73 -1.95 5.78 -1.62
C GLY A 73 -2.34 7.21 -1.26
N LEU A 74 -1.83 7.75 -0.14
CA LEU A 74 -2.05 9.15 0.21
C LEU A 74 -1.43 10.11 -0.84
N ASN A 75 -0.36 9.71 -1.53
CA ASN A 75 0.16 10.49 -2.65
C ASN A 75 -0.82 10.54 -3.82
N VAL A 76 -1.48 9.42 -4.13
CA VAL A 76 -2.52 9.34 -5.17
C VAL A 76 -3.74 10.19 -4.79
N ALA A 77 -4.10 10.20 -3.51
CA ALA A 77 -5.22 10.94 -2.95
C ALA A 77 -4.86 12.38 -2.52
N ALA A 78 -3.62 12.84 -2.73
CA ALA A 78 -3.15 14.11 -2.17
C ALA A 78 -4.00 15.31 -2.63
N ASP A 79 -4.33 15.42 -3.91
CA ASP A 79 -5.10 16.55 -4.44
C ASP A 79 -6.48 16.71 -3.76
N PRO A 80 -7.39 15.71 -3.77
CA PRO A 80 -8.65 15.84 -3.04
C PRO A 80 -8.44 15.96 -1.53
N PHE A 81 -7.42 15.34 -0.94
CA PHE A 81 -7.16 15.43 0.48
C PHE A 81 -6.73 16.84 0.93
N PHE A 82 -5.77 17.46 0.23
CA PHE A 82 -5.36 18.85 0.50
C PHE A 82 -6.55 19.82 0.34
N THR A 83 -7.36 19.63 -0.70
CA THR A 83 -8.55 20.46 -0.90
C THR A 83 -9.59 20.23 0.19
N ALA A 84 -9.77 18.99 0.66
CA ALA A 84 -10.71 18.68 1.73
C ALA A 84 -10.36 19.37 3.06
N THR A 85 -9.07 19.58 3.37
CA THR A 85 -8.68 20.34 4.56
C THR A 85 -9.05 21.82 4.47
N TYR A 86 -9.15 22.38 3.30
CA TYR A 86 -9.61 23.76 3.07
C TYR A 86 -11.15 23.85 3.09
N THR A 87 -11.83 22.99 2.33
CA THR A 87 -13.29 23.00 2.28
C THR A 87 -13.93 22.58 3.59
N GLY A 88 -13.23 21.76 4.38
CA GLY A 88 -13.77 21.17 5.59
C GLY A 88 -14.85 20.12 5.31
N VAL A 89 -15.59 19.78 6.35
CA VAL A 89 -16.58 18.70 6.37
C VAL A 89 -17.91 19.19 6.92
N ASN A 90 -18.99 18.43 6.77
CA ASN A 90 -20.25 18.64 7.48
C ASN A 90 -20.40 17.62 8.62
N ALA A 91 -20.13 16.34 8.35
CA ALA A 91 -19.92 15.31 9.37
C ALA A 91 -18.47 14.84 9.35
N GLY A 92 -18.02 14.15 10.38
CA GLY A 92 -16.63 13.75 10.54
C GLY A 92 -16.12 12.87 9.40
N MET A 93 -14.90 13.15 8.96
CA MET A 93 -14.16 12.34 7.98
C MET A 93 -12.81 11.95 8.58
N VAL A 94 -12.50 10.67 8.54
CA VAL A 94 -11.19 10.13 8.95
C VAL A 94 -10.53 9.43 7.77
N VAL A 95 -9.23 9.67 7.60
CA VAL A 95 -8.39 8.96 6.64
C VAL A 95 -7.37 8.15 7.42
N VAL A 96 -7.48 6.83 7.36
CA VAL A 96 -6.48 5.94 7.97
C VAL A 96 -5.35 5.74 6.99
N VAL A 97 -4.14 6.07 7.42
CA VAL A 97 -2.94 5.91 6.60
C VAL A 97 -1.95 5.01 7.31
N ALA A 98 -1.53 3.94 6.63
CA ALA A 98 -0.58 2.99 7.16
C ALA A 98 0.81 3.21 6.57
N ASP A 99 1.75 3.66 7.42
CA ASP A 99 3.16 3.77 7.11
C ASP A 99 3.87 2.41 7.25
N ASP A 100 4.98 2.25 6.54
CA ASP A 100 5.75 1.00 6.50
C ASP A 100 7.24 1.25 6.83
N PRO A 101 7.57 1.56 8.11
CA PRO A 101 8.95 1.73 8.54
C PRO A 101 9.80 0.52 8.20
N GLY A 102 10.94 0.74 7.54
CA GLY A 102 11.82 -0.33 7.06
C GLY A 102 11.39 -0.97 5.74
N MET A 103 10.33 -0.48 5.10
CA MET A 103 9.89 -0.92 3.75
C MET A 103 9.64 -2.42 3.62
N HIS A 104 8.89 -3.03 4.54
CA HIS A 104 8.59 -4.48 4.50
C HIS A 104 7.79 -4.89 3.26
N SER A 105 6.90 -4.01 2.77
CA SER A 105 6.05 -4.25 1.59
C SER A 105 5.88 -3.02 0.70
N SER A 106 6.84 -2.07 0.74
CA SER A 106 6.72 -0.77 0.07
C SER A 106 7.88 -0.49 -0.87
N GLN A 107 7.63 0.27 -1.92
CA GLN A 107 8.64 0.71 -2.89
C GLN A 107 9.49 1.90 -2.41
N ASN A 108 9.08 2.57 -1.36
CA ASN A 108 9.82 3.65 -0.69
C ASN A 108 9.33 3.79 0.76
N GLU A 109 10.05 4.55 1.57
CA GLU A 109 9.67 4.92 2.92
C GLU A 109 9.18 6.37 2.92
N GLN A 110 8.01 6.62 3.51
CA GLN A 110 7.43 7.95 3.63
C GLN A 110 6.77 8.12 4.99
N ASP A 111 6.99 9.27 5.60
CA ASP A 111 6.37 9.63 6.86
C ASP A 111 5.10 10.47 6.61
N THR A 112 3.95 9.87 6.86
CA THR A 112 2.65 10.52 6.68
C THR A 112 2.53 11.83 7.46
N ARG A 113 3.24 12.01 8.59
CA ARG A 113 3.21 13.24 9.39
C ARG A 113 3.71 14.46 8.61
N MET A 114 4.66 14.26 7.67
CA MET A 114 5.17 15.33 6.81
C MET A 114 4.11 15.84 5.83
N LEU A 115 3.37 14.92 5.19
CA LEU A 115 2.27 15.28 4.29
C LEU A 115 1.10 15.91 5.06
N ALA A 116 0.79 15.37 6.24
CA ALA A 116 -0.24 15.92 7.11
C ALA A 116 0.06 17.36 7.54
N ARG A 117 1.30 17.65 7.91
CA ARG A 117 1.76 19.02 8.21
C ARG A 117 1.59 19.94 7.00
N ALA A 118 1.98 19.47 5.80
CA ALA A 118 1.87 20.26 4.58
C ALA A 118 0.40 20.53 4.19
N SER A 119 -0.52 19.63 4.51
CA SER A 119 -1.97 19.76 4.26
C SER A 119 -2.75 20.39 5.41
N HIS A 120 -2.11 20.72 6.54
CA HIS A 120 -2.75 21.20 7.78
C HIS A 120 -3.78 20.22 8.37
N ALA A 121 -3.60 18.91 8.14
CA ALA A 121 -4.48 17.88 8.67
C ALA A 121 -4.00 17.39 10.04
N PRO A 122 -4.88 17.29 11.06
CA PRO A 122 -4.52 16.67 12.33
C PRO A 122 -4.14 15.20 12.18
N VAL A 123 -3.17 14.73 13.00
CA VAL A 123 -2.72 13.33 13.00
C VAL A 123 -2.81 12.74 14.40
N LEU A 124 -3.51 11.64 14.51
CA LEU A 124 -3.50 10.75 15.67
C LEU A 124 -2.59 9.54 15.41
N ASP A 125 -1.80 9.15 16.40
CA ASP A 125 -0.77 8.10 16.27
C ASP A 125 -0.89 7.08 17.43
N PRO A 126 -1.77 6.05 17.29
CA PRO A 126 -2.02 5.05 18.33
C PRO A 126 -0.85 4.10 18.51
N SER A 127 -0.67 3.57 19.73
CA SER A 127 0.42 2.66 20.09
C SER A 127 0.00 1.20 20.31
N ASN A 128 -1.30 0.89 20.27
CA ASN A 128 -1.84 -0.47 20.41
C ASN A 128 -3.27 -0.54 19.85
N SER A 129 -3.85 -1.74 19.84
CA SER A 129 -5.19 -1.95 19.25
C SER A 129 -6.30 -1.22 20.00
N GLN A 130 -6.21 -1.08 21.34
CA GLN A 130 -7.20 -0.29 22.10
C GLN A 130 -7.19 1.17 21.65
N GLU A 131 -5.99 1.77 21.55
CA GLU A 131 -5.86 3.14 21.06
C GLU A 131 -6.26 3.28 19.58
N CYS A 132 -6.04 2.26 18.75
CA CYS A 132 -6.55 2.28 17.37
C CYS A 132 -8.07 2.50 17.35
N LYS A 133 -8.81 1.78 18.20
CA LYS A 133 -10.27 1.93 18.32
C LYS A 133 -10.65 3.30 18.91
N ASP A 134 -10.06 3.66 20.04
CA ASP A 134 -10.47 4.85 20.79
C ASP A 134 -10.06 6.15 20.07
N PHE A 135 -8.85 6.17 19.47
CA PHE A 135 -8.40 7.33 18.70
C PHE A 135 -9.18 7.53 17.41
N LEU A 136 -9.68 6.45 16.79
CA LEU A 136 -10.57 6.60 15.65
C LEU A 136 -11.89 7.29 16.05
N LYS A 137 -12.47 6.91 17.22
CA LYS A 137 -13.66 7.59 17.74
C LYS A 137 -13.38 9.07 18.02
N LEU A 138 -12.27 9.37 18.69
CA LEU A 138 -11.83 10.75 18.96
C LEU A 138 -11.53 11.53 17.67
N ALA A 139 -11.01 10.87 16.62
CA ALA A 139 -10.75 11.52 15.34
C ALA A 139 -12.01 12.10 14.70
N TYR A 140 -13.15 11.44 14.84
CA TYR A 140 -14.43 11.99 14.38
C TYR A 140 -14.86 13.22 15.18
N GLU A 141 -14.65 13.22 16.49
CA GLU A 141 -14.95 14.38 17.35
C GLU A 141 -14.06 15.58 16.97
N ILE A 142 -12.76 15.34 16.76
CA ILE A 142 -11.80 16.35 16.28
C ILE A 142 -12.21 16.85 14.90
N SER A 143 -12.51 15.96 13.96
CA SER A 143 -12.94 16.31 12.62
C SER A 143 -14.15 17.24 12.61
N GLU A 144 -15.16 16.91 13.42
CA GLU A 144 -16.41 17.69 13.52
C GLU A 144 -16.22 19.01 14.28
N LYS A 145 -15.39 19.03 15.33
CA LYS A 145 -15.10 20.24 16.12
C LYS A 145 -14.29 21.26 15.34
N TYR A 146 -13.34 20.79 14.54
CA TYR A 146 -12.39 21.65 13.83
C TYR A 146 -12.64 21.77 12.34
N ASP A 147 -13.73 21.21 11.83
CA ASP A 147 -14.14 21.32 10.42
C ASP A 147 -13.03 20.89 9.44
N THR A 148 -12.50 19.67 9.61
CA THR A 148 -11.38 19.16 8.81
C THR A 148 -11.36 17.63 8.79
N PRO A 149 -10.93 16.98 7.71
CA PRO A 149 -10.57 15.57 7.79
C PRO A 149 -9.40 15.38 8.78
N VAL A 150 -9.36 14.22 9.42
CA VAL A 150 -8.31 13.83 10.38
C VAL A 150 -7.60 12.58 9.88
N ILE A 151 -6.29 12.54 10.01
CA ILE A 151 -5.51 11.33 9.75
C ILE A 151 -5.38 10.50 11.02
N LEU A 152 -5.73 9.23 10.95
CA LEU A 152 -5.29 8.22 11.90
C LEU A 152 -4.11 7.48 11.27
N ARG A 153 -2.89 7.77 11.77
CA ARG A 153 -1.66 7.14 11.29
C ARG A 153 -1.42 5.85 12.05
N VAL A 154 -1.15 4.78 11.34
CA VAL A 154 -0.67 3.53 11.94
C VAL A 154 0.60 3.09 11.22
N THR A 155 1.39 2.24 11.86
CA THR A 155 2.53 1.59 11.22
C THR A 155 2.25 0.11 11.04
N THR A 156 3.03 -0.57 10.19
CA THR A 156 2.92 -2.02 9.96
C THR A 156 2.83 -2.80 11.28
N ARG A 157 3.61 -2.41 12.30
CA ARG A 157 3.60 -3.09 13.60
C ARG A 157 2.29 -2.91 14.34
N ILE A 158 1.75 -1.70 14.38
CA ILE A 158 0.47 -1.43 15.04
C ILE A 158 -0.68 -2.07 14.27
N ALA A 159 -0.68 -1.99 12.94
CA ALA A 159 -1.71 -2.59 12.10
C ALA A 159 -1.87 -4.10 12.36
N HIS A 160 -0.76 -4.81 12.54
CA HIS A 160 -0.72 -6.27 12.68
C HIS A 160 -0.39 -6.77 14.10
N ALA A 161 -0.14 -5.88 15.07
CA ALA A 161 -0.02 -6.28 16.48
C ALA A 161 -1.40 -6.60 17.06
N ARG A 162 -1.42 -7.55 18.01
CA ARG A 162 -2.65 -8.00 18.67
C ARG A 162 -2.61 -7.66 20.16
N THR A 163 -3.60 -6.89 20.61
CA THR A 163 -3.79 -6.59 22.04
C THR A 163 -5.25 -6.80 22.47
N LEU A 164 -5.50 -6.78 23.78
CA LEU A 164 -6.86 -6.76 24.31
C LEU A 164 -7.54 -5.45 23.94
N VAL A 165 -8.82 -5.50 23.60
CA VAL A 165 -9.64 -4.34 23.25
C VAL A 165 -10.98 -4.45 23.96
N GLU A 166 -11.32 -3.43 24.73
CA GLU A 166 -12.65 -3.27 25.31
C GLU A 166 -13.62 -2.80 24.23
N LEU A 167 -14.80 -3.41 24.16
CA LEU A 167 -15.80 -3.13 23.15
C LEU A 167 -16.91 -2.27 23.73
N ASP A 168 -17.36 -1.27 22.95
CA ASP A 168 -18.51 -0.44 23.26
C ASP A 168 -19.65 -0.71 22.25
N GLU A 169 -20.85 -0.25 22.58
CA GLU A 169 -21.99 -0.26 21.68
C GLU A 169 -21.81 0.79 20.56
N ARG A 170 -22.44 0.52 19.42
CA ARG A 170 -22.51 1.48 18.32
C ARG A 170 -23.31 2.73 18.74
N VAL A 171 -22.74 3.89 18.49
CA VAL A 171 -23.46 5.16 18.66
C VAL A 171 -24.18 5.48 17.36
N GLU A 172 -25.52 5.60 17.42
CA GLU A 172 -26.29 6.06 16.26
C GLU A 172 -26.12 7.56 16.10
N VAL A 173 -25.34 7.95 15.10
CA VAL A 173 -25.12 9.35 14.75
C VAL A 173 -26.13 9.75 13.66
N PRO A 174 -27.03 10.73 13.95
CA PRO A 174 -27.99 11.16 12.95
C PRO A 174 -27.29 11.83 11.77
N LEU A 175 -27.84 11.64 10.56
CA LEU A 175 -27.41 12.39 9.38
C LEU A 175 -27.61 13.88 9.61
N ARG A 176 -26.57 14.67 9.38
CA ARG A 176 -26.66 16.12 9.39
C ARG A 176 -27.30 16.61 8.10
N GLU A 177 -28.12 17.67 8.20
CA GLU A 177 -28.72 18.28 7.02
C GLU A 177 -27.64 18.82 6.07
N TYR A 178 -27.73 18.49 4.79
CA TYR A 178 -26.89 19.10 3.77
C TYR A 178 -27.29 20.54 3.56
N LYS A 179 -26.36 21.46 3.77
CA LYS A 179 -26.58 22.90 3.50
C LYS A 179 -25.66 23.35 2.37
N ARG A 180 -26.28 23.90 1.33
CA ARG A 180 -25.51 24.48 0.23
C ARG A 180 -24.69 25.67 0.73
N ASP A 181 -23.38 25.58 0.61
CA ASP A 181 -22.45 26.67 0.94
C ASP A 181 -21.35 26.75 -0.14
N ILE A 182 -21.55 27.67 -1.09
CA ILE A 182 -20.65 27.90 -2.21
C ILE A 182 -19.29 28.44 -1.70
N LYS A 183 -19.30 29.29 -0.66
CA LYS A 183 -18.06 29.88 -0.12
C LYS A 183 -17.19 28.84 0.59
N LYS A 184 -17.80 27.82 1.14
CA LYS A 184 -17.11 26.71 1.82
C LYS A 184 -16.65 25.63 0.83
N TYR A 185 -17.56 25.13 -0.01
CA TYR A 185 -17.33 23.89 -0.78
C TYR A 185 -16.88 24.08 -2.23
N VAL A 186 -16.87 25.33 -2.74
CA VAL A 186 -16.40 25.58 -4.11
C VAL A 186 -15.01 26.19 -4.09
N SER A 187 -14.02 25.41 -4.51
CA SER A 187 -12.60 25.73 -4.46
C SER A 187 -12.17 26.74 -5.54
N MET A 188 -12.83 27.90 -5.55
CA MET A 188 -12.37 29.05 -6.36
C MET A 188 -11.38 29.90 -5.55
N PRO A 189 -10.38 30.56 -6.19
CA PRO A 189 -9.38 31.35 -5.50
C PRO A 189 -9.96 32.36 -4.49
N ALA A 190 -11.04 33.06 -4.86
CA ALA A 190 -11.69 34.03 -3.98
C ALA A 190 -12.25 33.43 -2.69
N ASN A 191 -12.77 32.20 -2.75
CA ASN A 191 -13.27 31.48 -1.58
C ASN A 191 -12.08 30.92 -0.75
N MET A 192 -11.08 30.37 -1.43
CA MET A 192 -9.98 29.65 -0.78
C MET A 192 -9.01 30.58 -0.04
N ILE A 193 -8.90 31.86 -0.42
CA ILE A 193 -8.15 32.86 0.37
C ILE A 193 -8.74 32.99 1.78
N ALA A 194 -10.06 33.11 1.88
CA ALA A 194 -10.74 33.19 3.19
C ALA A 194 -10.66 31.86 3.96
N ARG A 195 -10.75 30.73 3.25
CA ARG A 195 -10.60 29.40 3.86
C ARG A 195 -9.17 29.17 4.37
N HIS A 196 -8.15 29.69 3.70
CA HIS A 196 -6.76 29.59 4.16
C HIS A 196 -6.56 30.25 5.53
N LEU A 197 -7.09 31.47 5.71
CA LEU A 197 -7.07 32.14 7.02
C LEU A 197 -7.77 31.28 8.10
N TYR A 198 -8.92 30.71 7.76
CA TYR A 198 -9.65 29.80 8.66
C TYR A 198 -8.84 28.55 9.02
N VAL A 199 -8.12 27.95 8.06
CA VAL A 199 -7.25 26.80 8.28
C VAL A 199 -6.14 27.13 9.27
N GLU A 200 -5.46 28.28 9.13
CA GLU A 200 -4.42 28.72 10.05
C GLU A 200 -4.96 28.98 11.47
N GLU A 201 -6.11 29.62 11.58
CA GLU A 201 -6.76 29.88 12.89
C GLU A 201 -7.17 28.56 13.59
N ARG A 202 -7.75 27.66 12.82
CA ARG A 202 -8.14 26.32 13.28
C ARG A 202 -6.93 25.54 13.79
N GLU A 203 -5.81 25.56 13.06
CA GLU A 203 -4.58 24.86 13.44
C GLU A 203 -4.02 25.43 14.77
N LYS A 204 -3.98 26.75 14.93
CA LYS A 204 -3.56 27.42 16.19
C LYS A 204 -4.45 27.00 17.36
N LYS A 205 -5.77 26.98 17.15
CA LYS A 205 -6.72 26.56 18.19
C LYS A 205 -6.54 25.09 18.57
N LEU A 206 -6.38 24.21 17.59
CA LEU A 206 -6.14 22.79 17.84
C LEU A 206 -4.80 22.56 18.55
N ALA A 207 -3.74 23.30 18.17
CA ALA A 207 -2.44 23.23 18.84
C ALA A 207 -2.52 23.68 20.31
N GLU A 208 -3.37 24.66 20.63
CA GLU A 208 -3.62 25.06 22.01
C GLU A 208 -4.39 23.98 22.78
N ASP A 209 -5.49 23.46 22.21
CA ASP A 209 -6.30 22.40 22.83
C ASP A 209 -5.50 21.09 22.99
N ALA A 210 -4.52 20.82 22.10
CA ALA A 210 -3.64 19.66 22.17
C ALA A 210 -2.88 19.53 23.50
N ASN A 211 -2.59 20.65 24.17
CA ASN A 211 -1.90 20.65 25.46
C ASN A 211 -2.69 19.98 26.60
N THR A 212 -4.00 19.86 26.45
CA THR A 212 -4.90 19.31 27.48
C THR A 212 -5.62 18.04 27.02
N LEU A 213 -5.39 17.57 25.78
CA LEU A 213 -5.97 16.32 25.32
C LEU A 213 -5.43 15.13 26.10
N PRO A 214 -6.29 14.26 26.68
CA PRO A 214 -5.84 13.14 27.52
C PRO A 214 -4.96 12.10 26.80
N ILE A 215 -5.01 12.07 25.49
CA ILE A 215 -4.17 11.19 24.67
C ILE A 215 -2.70 11.63 24.61
N ASN A 216 -2.42 12.91 24.95
CA ASN A 216 -1.07 13.43 25.19
C ASN A 216 -0.82 13.41 26.70
N ARG A 217 0.05 12.52 27.17
CA ARG A 217 0.22 12.33 28.61
C ARG A 217 1.67 12.22 29.03
N ILE A 218 1.98 12.80 30.19
CA ILE A 218 3.28 12.66 30.84
C ILE A 218 3.21 11.51 31.84
N GLU A 219 4.14 10.59 31.75
CA GLU A 219 4.37 9.49 32.69
C GLU A 219 5.69 9.76 33.40
N TRP A 220 5.60 10.44 34.56
CA TRP A 220 6.77 10.74 35.35
C TRP A 220 7.36 9.49 36.03
N ALA A 221 8.70 9.33 35.94
CA ALA A 221 9.49 8.31 36.62
C ALA A 221 10.82 8.94 37.09
N ASP A 222 11.99 8.40 36.74
CA ASP A 222 13.28 9.07 36.98
C ASP A 222 13.42 10.26 36.01
N ARG A 223 13.59 11.44 36.57
CA ARG A 223 13.69 12.70 35.85
C ARG A 223 15.08 12.97 35.24
N LYS A 224 16.04 12.07 35.44
CA LYS A 224 17.35 12.19 34.77
C LYS A 224 17.21 12.03 33.25
N ILE A 225 16.28 11.19 32.82
CA ILE A 225 16.02 10.95 31.40
C ILE A 225 14.53 11.14 31.11
N GLY A 226 14.24 12.03 30.17
CA GLY A 226 12.92 12.18 29.57
C GLY A 226 12.93 11.76 28.12
N VAL A 227 11.85 11.07 27.68
CA VAL A 227 11.67 10.63 26.30
C VAL A 227 10.34 11.13 25.76
N ILE A 228 10.36 11.82 24.63
CA ILE A 228 9.16 12.17 23.85
C ILE A 228 9.02 11.13 22.74
N THR A 229 7.83 10.54 22.61
CA THR A 229 7.57 9.45 21.66
C THR A 229 6.08 9.28 21.32
N SER A 230 5.76 8.49 20.30
CA SER A 230 4.38 8.15 19.88
C SER A 230 4.32 6.77 19.24
N GLY A 231 3.12 6.33 18.88
CA GLY A 231 2.90 5.13 18.05
C GLY A 231 3.62 3.89 18.57
N ALA A 232 4.19 3.10 17.67
CA ALA A 232 4.92 1.87 18.01
C ALA A 232 6.17 2.15 18.85
N ALA A 233 6.86 3.27 18.61
CA ALA A 233 8.08 3.63 19.34
C ALA A 233 7.85 3.78 20.84
N TYR A 234 6.64 4.19 21.28
CA TYR A 234 6.28 4.26 22.69
C TYR A 234 6.45 2.90 23.41
N ASN A 235 5.96 1.82 22.79
CA ASN A 235 6.08 0.49 23.40
C ASN A 235 7.56 0.06 23.52
N TYR A 236 8.36 0.35 22.51
CA TYR A 236 9.80 0.02 22.52
C TYR A 236 10.57 0.83 23.57
N VAL A 237 10.20 2.11 23.76
CA VAL A 237 10.77 2.96 24.81
C VAL A 237 10.43 2.40 26.21
N LYS A 238 9.17 2.02 26.44
CA LYS A 238 8.74 1.45 27.74
C LYS A 238 9.47 0.15 28.07
N GLU A 239 9.79 -0.67 27.06
CA GLU A 239 10.57 -1.90 27.25
C GLU A 239 12.06 -1.61 27.44
N ALA A 240 12.67 -0.76 26.61
CA ALA A 240 14.10 -0.48 26.61
C ALA A 240 14.55 0.45 27.74
N MET A 241 13.69 1.38 28.18
CA MET A 241 14.00 2.44 29.13
C MET A 241 12.91 2.53 30.22
N PRO A 242 12.67 1.47 31.01
CA PRO A 242 11.52 1.36 31.91
C PRO A 242 11.49 2.40 33.04
N ILE A 243 12.64 3.00 33.36
CA ILE A 243 12.77 4.01 34.41
C ILE A 243 12.75 5.45 33.88
N ALA A 244 12.76 5.67 32.56
CA ALA A 244 12.70 6.99 31.99
C ALA A 244 11.31 7.62 32.16
N SER A 245 11.26 8.93 32.40
CA SER A 245 10.02 9.69 32.24
C SER A 245 9.64 9.76 30.78
N VAL A 246 8.35 9.62 30.46
CA VAL A 246 7.88 9.58 29.08
C VAL A 246 6.78 10.60 28.86
N LEU A 247 6.92 11.43 27.83
CA LEU A 247 5.82 12.18 27.25
C LEU A 247 5.34 11.40 26.01
N LYS A 248 4.18 10.78 26.12
CA LYS A 248 3.52 10.12 25.01
C LYS A 248 2.63 11.10 24.26
N LEU A 249 2.86 11.23 22.95
CA LEU A 249 2.03 12.01 22.04
C LEU A 249 1.03 11.10 21.33
N GLY A 250 -0.24 11.25 21.64
CA GLY A 250 -1.33 10.60 20.90
C GLY A 250 -1.81 11.44 19.71
N LEU A 251 -1.79 12.79 19.85
CA LEU A 251 -1.92 13.74 18.74
C LEU A 251 -0.51 14.11 18.25
N ALA A 252 -0.13 13.57 17.11
CA ALA A 252 1.19 13.81 16.52
C ALA A 252 1.31 15.19 15.88
N TYR A 253 0.22 15.69 15.31
CA TYR A 253 0.13 17.03 14.70
C TYR A 253 -1.28 17.62 14.84
N PRO A 254 -1.39 18.93 15.19
CA PRO A 254 -0.30 19.81 15.62
C PRO A 254 0.22 19.42 17.02
N MET A 255 1.51 19.73 17.25
CA MET A 255 2.18 19.31 18.49
C MET A 255 1.80 20.19 19.69
N PRO A 256 1.64 19.61 20.90
CA PRO A 256 1.30 20.31 22.14
C PRO A 256 2.51 21.04 22.74
N ARG A 257 2.84 22.23 22.23
CA ARG A 257 4.07 22.93 22.54
C ARG A 257 4.27 23.18 24.04
N LYS A 258 3.26 23.68 24.75
CA LYS A 258 3.37 23.98 26.20
C LYS A 258 3.63 22.72 27.02
N LEU A 259 2.95 21.62 26.69
CA LEU A 259 3.15 20.33 27.37
C LEU A 259 4.57 19.79 27.13
N ILE A 260 5.11 19.99 25.93
CA ILE A 260 6.49 19.61 25.58
C ILE A 260 7.50 20.50 26.31
N GLU A 261 7.27 21.81 26.39
CA GLU A 261 8.11 22.74 27.16
C GLU A 261 8.12 22.41 28.66
N GLU A 262 6.95 22.09 29.24
CA GLU A 262 6.82 21.64 30.63
C GLU A 262 7.59 20.33 30.86
N PHE A 263 7.41 19.35 30.03
CA PHE A 263 8.11 18.07 30.12
C PHE A 263 9.64 18.24 30.00
N ALA A 264 10.08 19.01 29.03
CA ALA A 264 11.50 19.28 28.78
C ALA A 264 12.17 19.98 29.98
N ALA A 265 11.48 20.94 30.63
CA ALA A 265 11.97 21.60 31.80
C ALA A 265 12.02 20.69 33.05
N GLY A 266 11.30 19.58 33.07
CA GLY A 266 11.19 18.65 34.19
C GLY A 266 12.20 17.50 34.17
N VAL A 267 13.12 17.46 33.19
CA VAL A 267 14.10 16.37 33.03
C VAL A 267 15.51 16.91 32.77
N ASP A 268 16.53 16.15 33.19
CA ASP A 268 17.93 16.57 33.01
C ASP A 268 18.42 16.38 31.55
N THR A 269 18.00 15.27 30.91
CA THR A 269 18.35 14.92 29.52
C THR A 269 17.09 14.56 28.76
N LEU A 270 16.87 15.19 27.62
CA LEU A 270 15.72 14.96 26.75
C LEU A 270 16.10 14.19 25.50
N TYR A 271 15.41 13.09 25.26
CA TYR A 271 15.47 12.32 24.03
C TYR A 271 14.16 12.41 23.27
N VAL A 272 14.24 12.36 21.95
CA VAL A 272 13.09 12.16 21.04
C VAL A 272 13.29 10.84 20.32
N ILE A 273 12.41 9.88 20.57
CA ILE A 273 12.49 8.55 19.97
C ILE A 273 11.23 8.34 19.13
N GLU A 274 11.40 8.38 17.82
CA GLU A 274 10.34 8.31 16.83
C GLU A 274 10.75 7.46 15.63
N ASP A 275 9.80 6.82 14.96
CA ASP A 275 10.06 6.11 13.71
C ASP A 275 10.33 7.11 12.56
N MET A 276 11.02 6.63 11.51
CA MET A 276 11.19 7.31 10.22
C MET A 276 11.88 8.68 10.34
N GLU A 277 11.23 9.76 9.90
CA GLU A 277 11.82 11.11 9.81
C GLU A 277 11.89 11.82 11.18
N PRO A 278 12.79 12.80 11.37
CA PRO A 278 12.89 13.58 12.61
C PRO A 278 11.78 14.63 12.73
N PHE A 279 10.52 14.20 12.67
CA PHE A 279 9.36 15.09 12.67
C PHE A 279 9.20 15.86 13.99
N TYR A 280 9.25 15.13 15.11
CA TYR A 280 9.18 15.74 16.46
C TYR A 280 10.50 16.44 16.81
N GLU A 281 11.61 15.74 16.57
CA GLU A 281 12.94 16.23 16.94
C GLU A 281 13.24 17.58 16.30
N ASP A 282 13.05 17.72 14.98
CA ASP A 282 13.30 18.98 14.26
C ASP A 282 12.36 20.10 14.70
N THR A 283 11.09 19.76 14.94
CA THR A 283 10.12 20.75 15.44
C THR A 283 10.50 21.23 16.84
N ILE A 284 10.85 20.34 17.75
CA ILE A 284 11.26 20.67 19.14
C ILE A 284 12.54 21.49 19.14
N LYS A 285 13.53 21.12 18.32
CA LYS A 285 14.77 21.89 18.14
C LYS A 285 14.50 23.29 17.57
N SER A 286 13.53 23.44 16.65
CA SER A 286 13.15 24.74 16.10
C SER A 286 12.59 25.72 17.16
N TRP A 287 12.07 25.19 18.27
CA TRP A 287 11.62 25.98 19.42
C TRP A 287 12.75 26.34 20.40
N GLY A 288 13.99 25.94 20.11
CA GLY A 288 15.17 26.17 20.94
C GLY A 288 15.35 25.16 22.09
N ILE A 289 14.57 24.09 22.11
CA ILE A 289 14.67 23.02 23.13
C ILE A 289 15.77 22.05 22.72
N LYS A 290 16.75 21.83 23.60
CA LYS A 290 17.82 20.87 23.34
C LYS A 290 17.32 19.44 23.51
N CYS A 291 17.47 18.61 22.50
CA CYS A 291 17.16 17.20 22.54
C CYS A 291 18.08 16.42 21.58
N SER A 292 18.10 15.11 21.73
CA SER A 292 18.85 14.16 20.88
C SER A 292 17.93 12.99 20.51
N GLY A 293 18.08 12.45 19.32
CA GLY A 293 17.20 11.38 18.82
C GLY A 293 17.80 10.67 17.60
N LYS A 294 17.61 11.21 16.40
CA LYS A 294 18.09 10.61 15.15
C LYS A 294 19.61 10.60 14.99
N ASP A 295 20.32 11.46 15.68
CA ASP A 295 21.78 11.40 15.82
C ASP A 295 22.25 10.08 16.45
N ARG A 296 21.40 9.40 17.23
CA ARG A 296 21.65 8.10 17.83
C ARG A 296 21.05 6.93 17.07
N THR A 297 19.77 7.02 16.70
CA THR A 297 19.03 5.91 16.07
C THR A 297 19.24 5.83 14.57
N GLY A 298 19.61 6.93 13.92
CA GLY A 298 19.52 7.09 12.46
C GLY A 298 18.07 7.17 11.99
N VAL A 299 17.90 7.39 10.69
CA VAL A 299 16.58 7.44 10.02
C VAL A 299 16.25 6.13 9.30
N GLN A 300 17.23 5.25 9.11
CA GLN A 300 17.05 4.02 8.34
C GLN A 300 16.53 2.86 9.18
N GLY A 301 15.61 2.14 8.58
CA GLY A 301 15.08 0.90 9.11
C GLY A 301 14.16 1.12 10.31
N GLU A 302 13.59 0.02 10.76
CA GLU A 302 12.60 -0.02 11.83
C GLU A 302 13.25 0.16 13.22
N LEU A 303 12.54 0.81 14.14
CA LEU A 303 12.88 0.82 15.56
C LEU A 303 12.39 -0.47 16.24
N PHE A 304 13.12 -0.88 17.28
CA PHE A 304 12.74 -1.95 18.20
C PHE A 304 13.46 -1.76 19.55
N ALA A 305 12.96 -2.37 20.61
CA ALA A 305 13.42 -2.11 21.99
C ALA A 305 14.94 -2.30 22.15
N ARG A 306 15.51 -3.37 21.59
CA ARG A 306 16.95 -3.63 21.69
C ARG A 306 17.81 -2.57 20.99
N LYS A 307 17.38 -2.06 19.81
CA LYS A 307 18.08 -0.97 19.12
C LYS A 307 18.11 0.29 20.00
N ILE A 308 16.99 0.58 20.68
CA ILE A 308 16.89 1.72 21.60
C ILE A 308 17.79 1.49 22.82
N ALA A 309 17.74 0.32 23.46
CA ALA A 309 18.58 -0.02 24.61
C ALA A 309 20.07 0.14 24.28
N ASN A 310 20.53 -0.41 23.16
CA ASN A 310 21.91 -0.29 22.70
C ASN A 310 22.34 1.17 22.51
N LYS A 311 21.48 1.99 21.91
CA LYS A 311 21.85 3.37 21.52
C LYS A 311 21.73 4.39 22.67
N PHE A 312 20.88 4.14 23.65
CA PHE A 312 20.58 5.10 24.72
C PHE A 312 21.07 4.65 26.12
N ASN A 313 21.09 3.33 26.40
CA ASN A 313 21.58 2.82 27.68
C ASN A 313 23.06 2.42 27.64
N GLY A 314 23.70 2.46 26.46
CA GLY A 314 25.09 2.03 26.30
C GLY A 314 25.29 0.52 26.43
N GLU A 315 24.22 -0.26 26.23
CA GLU A 315 24.30 -1.72 26.17
C GLU A 315 25.09 -2.12 24.94
N GLU A 316 26.00 -3.09 25.09
CA GLU A 316 26.74 -3.63 23.94
C GLU A 316 25.75 -4.22 22.92
N GLU A 317 25.95 -3.89 21.65
CA GLU A 317 25.29 -4.64 20.59
C GLU A 317 25.66 -6.10 20.77
N ALA A 318 24.72 -6.93 21.22
CA ALA A 318 24.88 -8.35 21.03
C ALA A 318 25.18 -8.54 19.56
N GLY A 319 26.33 -9.13 19.26
CA GLY A 319 26.83 -9.27 17.89
C GLY A 319 25.75 -9.74 16.93
N PRO A 320 25.89 -9.52 15.64
CA PRO A 320 24.88 -9.88 14.65
C PRO A 320 24.43 -11.32 14.92
N MET A 321 23.11 -11.56 14.92
CA MET A 321 22.61 -12.94 14.96
C MET A 321 23.38 -13.74 13.92
N ASN A 322 23.94 -14.89 14.34
CA ASN A 322 24.65 -15.75 13.41
C ASN A 322 23.66 -16.24 12.34
N THR A 323 23.61 -15.52 11.24
CA THR A 323 22.79 -15.87 10.07
C THR A 323 23.56 -16.74 9.07
N GLN A 324 24.80 -17.13 9.42
CA GLN A 324 25.65 -17.94 8.58
C GLN A 324 24.99 -19.31 8.34
N GLY A 325 24.74 -19.65 7.09
CA GLY A 325 24.05 -20.89 6.71
C GLY A 325 22.52 -20.84 6.69
N ILE A 326 21.88 -19.71 7.08
CA ILE A 326 20.44 -19.54 6.90
C ILE A 326 20.17 -19.13 5.45
N PRO A 327 19.42 -19.95 4.68
CA PRO A 327 19.14 -19.61 3.29
C PRO A 327 18.20 -18.39 3.21
N MET A 328 18.53 -17.49 2.30
CA MET A 328 17.63 -16.40 1.94
C MET A 328 16.31 -16.97 1.39
N ARG A 329 15.17 -16.38 1.81
CA ARG A 329 13.83 -16.76 1.37
C ARG A 329 13.11 -15.56 0.74
N PRO A 330 13.55 -15.10 -0.45
CA PRO A 330 12.86 -14.01 -1.12
C PRO A 330 11.44 -14.44 -1.50
N PRO A 331 10.50 -13.48 -1.60
CA PRO A 331 9.18 -13.78 -2.14
C PRO A 331 9.31 -14.30 -3.57
N VAL A 332 8.47 -15.28 -3.93
CA VAL A 332 8.46 -15.89 -5.26
C VAL A 332 7.04 -15.95 -5.81
N LEU A 333 6.93 -15.97 -7.14
CA LEU A 333 5.63 -16.25 -7.79
C LEU A 333 5.15 -17.66 -7.38
N CYS A 334 3.85 -17.82 -7.20
CA CYS A 334 3.23 -19.10 -6.80
C CYS A 334 3.45 -20.21 -7.85
N PRO A 335 3.36 -21.50 -7.48
CA PRO A 335 3.18 -22.57 -8.46
C PRO A 335 1.94 -22.30 -9.32
N GLY A 336 2.05 -22.49 -10.66
CA GLY A 336 0.94 -22.21 -11.58
C GLY A 336 0.58 -20.74 -11.76
N CYS A 337 1.40 -19.82 -11.28
CA CYS A 337 1.16 -18.39 -11.48
C CYS A 337 1.21 -18.03 -12.97
N PRO A 338 0.17 -17.33 -13.52
CA PRO A 338 0.12 -16.97 -14.93
C PRO A 338 1.26 -16.05 -15.36
N HIS A 339 1.78 -15.22 -14.45
CA HIS A 339 2.88 -14.30 -14.76
C HIS A 339 4.19 -15.00 -15.12
N ARG A 340 4.37 -16.29 -14.78
CA ARG A 340 5.59 -17.04 -15.11
C ARG A 340 5.78 -17.21 -16.59
N GLY A 341 4.73 -17.62 -17.32
CA GLY A 341 4.77 -17.77 -18.77
C GLY A 341 5.08 -16.45 -19.45
N LEU A 342 4.43 -15.38 -19.00
CA LEU A 342 4.65 -14.03 -19.53
C LEU A 342 6.12 -13.59 -19.38
N TYR A 343 6.65 -13.58 -18.17
CA TYR A 343 8.03 -13.10 -17.94
C TYR A 343 9.10 -14.03 -18.51
N TYR A 344 8.83 -15.33 -18.61
CA TYR A 344 9.71 -16.23 -19.34
C TYR A 344 9.84 -15.83 -20.81
N VAL A 345 8.72 -15.49 -21.47
CA VAL A 345 8.73 -15.05 -22.86
C VAL A 345 9.42 -13.69 -23.02
N LEU A 346 9.10 -12.72 -22.18
CA LEU A 346 9.72 -11.39 -22.24
C LEU A 346 11.24 -11.46 -22.04
N GLY A 347 11.71 -12.23 -21.06
CA GLY A 347 13.14 -12.46 -20.84
C GLY A 347 13.82 -13.22 -21.98
N LYS A 348 13.14 -14.21 -22.60
CA LYS A 348 13.64 -14.92 -23.78
C LYS A 348 13.81 -13.99 -24.98
N LEU A 349 12.90 -13.02 -25.16
CA LEU A 349 12.92 -12.03 -26.23
C LEU A 349 13.88 -10.87 -25.96
N LYS A 350 14.42 -10.78 -24.74
CA LYS A 350 15.32 -9.70 -24.29
C LYS A 350 14.72 -8.30 -24.48
N LEU A 351 13.43 -8.18 -24.22
CA LEU A 351 12.73 -6.90 -24.27
C LEU A 351 13.06 -6.06 -23.03
N THR A 352 13.07 -4.76 -23.21
CA THR A 352 13.05 -3.80 -22.08
C THR A 352 11.65 -3.76 -21.50
N VAL A 353 11.49 -4.11 -20.25
CA VAL A 353 10.19 -4.24 -19.59
C VAL A 353 10.00 -3.12 -18.57
N CYS A 354 9.15 -2.15 -18.91
CA CYS A 354 8.60 -1.21 -17.95
C CYS A 354 7.43 -1.90 -17.23
N SER A 355 7.62 -2.25 -15.96
CA SER A 355 6.63 -2.95 -15.15
C SER A 355 6.04 -2.04 -14.08
N ASP A 356 4.97 -2.49 -13.45
CA ASP A 356 4.30 -1.81 -12.34
C ASP A 356 4.31 -2.63 -11.06
N ILE A 357 3.63 -2.14 -10.01
CA ILE A 357 3.52 -2.78 -8.71
C ILE A 357 2.41 -3.84 -8.74
N GLY A 358 2.76 -5.06 -8.40
CA GLY A 358 1.85 -6.22 -8.30
C GLY A 358 2.64 -7.51 -8.16
N CYS A 359 1.98 -8.67 -8.09
CA CYS A 359 2.65 -9.97 -8.05
C CYS A 359 3.66 -10.14 -9.20
N TYR A 360 3.33 -9.60 -10.36
CA TYR A 360 4.17 -9.64 -11.56
C TYR A 360 5.50 -8.88 -11.41
N THR A 361 5.64 -7.93 -10.47
CA THR A 361 6.95 -7.31 -10.15
C THR A 361 7.98 -8.36 -9.73
N LEU A 362 7.55 -9.48 -9.13
CA LEU A 362 8.43 -10.60 -8.79
C LEU A 362 9.05 -11.29 -10.01
N GLY A 363 8.59 -10.98 -11.23
CA GLY A 363 9.26 -11.35 -12.47
C GLY A 363 10.66 -10.74 -12.63
N ALA A 364 11.01 -9.73 -11.82
CA ALA A 364 12.37 -9.17 -11.73
C ALA A 364 13.38 -10.15 -11.13
N LEU A 365 12.91 -11.10 -10.32
CA LEU A 365 13.78 -12.03 -9.60
C LEU A 365 14.25 -13.20 -10.49
N PRO A 366 15.48 -13.73 -10.26
CA PRO A 366 15.94 -14.92 -10.95
C PRO A 366 14.98 -16.11 -10.73
N PRO A 367 14.84 -17.02 -11.70
CA PRO A 367 15.54 -17.06 -12.99
C PRO A 367 14.85 -16.27 -14.11
N LEU A 368 13.71 -15.61 -13.84
CA LEU A 368 12.92 -14.87 -14.85
C LEU A 368 13.65 -13.60 -15.28
N SER A 369 14.10 -12.78 -14.34
CA SER A 369 14.87 -11.54 -14.55
C SER A 369 14.32 -10.68 -15.70
N GLY A 370 13.00 -10.56 -15.77
CA GLY A 370 12.26 -10.00 -16.92
C GLY A 370 11.65 -8.62 -16.63
N VAL A 371 12.21 -7.82 -15.72
CA VAL A 371 11.76 -6.46 -15.42
C VAL A 371 12.96 -5.52 -15.38
N ASP A 372 12.87 -4.40 -16.09
CA ASP A 372 13.93 -3.38 -16.13
C ASP A 372 13.59 -2.15 -15.27
N THR A 373 12.33 -1.75 -15.22
CA THR A 373 11.88 -0.61 -14.40
C THR A 373 10.57 -0.91 -13.68
N CYS A 374 10.45 -0.40 -12.45
CA CYS A 374 9.21 -0.41 -11.66
C CYS A 374 9.20 0.83 -10.76
N VAL A 375 8.19 1.70 -10.89
CA VAL A 375 8.14 2.99 -10.18
C VAL A 375 6.93 3.07 -9.26
N CYS A 376 5.73 3.16 -9.82
CA CYS A 376 4.47 3.19 -9.08
C CYS A 376 3.35 2.59 -9.93
N MET A 377 2.18 2.37 -9.34
CA MET A 377 1.05 1.77 -10.05
C MET A 377 0.63 2.62 -11.24
N GLY A 378 0.59 2.01 -12.44
CA GLY A 378 0.22 2.64 -13.71
C GLY A 378 1.38 3.34 -14.44
N ALA A 379 2.57 3.46 -13.83
CA ALA A 379 3.71 4.18 -14.41
C ALA A 379 4.31 3.48 -15.63
N SER A 380 4.18 2.15 -15.75
CA SER A 380 4.77 1.37 -16.83
C SER A 380 4.46 1.92 -18.21
N ILE A 381 3.22 2.31 -18.45
CA ILE A 381 2.74 2.85 -19.73
C ILE A 381 3.41 4.21 -20.01
N GLY A 382 3.42 5.12 -19.03
CA GLY A 382 4.06 6.43 -19.17
C GLY A 382 5.58 6.31 -19.37
N MET A 383 6.23 5.37 -18.68
CA MET A 383 7.66 5.10 -18.81
C MET A 383 8.01 4.59 -20.21
N ALA A 384 7.28 3.60 -20.72
CA ALA A 384 7.47 3.06 -22.07
C ALA A 384 7.24 4.14 -23.15
N HIS A 385 6.18 4.95 -22.98
CA HIS A 385 5.91 6.08 -23.85
C HIS A 385 7.03 7.12 -23.84
N GLY A 386 7.55 7.46 -22.64
CA GLY A 386 8.69 8.37 -22.51
C GLY A 386 9.96 7.84 -23.22
N MET A 387 10.22 6.53 -23.10
CA MET A 387 11.34 5.88 -23.80
C MET A 387 11.18 5.92 -25.32
N GLU A 388 9.96 5.69 -25.82
CA GLU A 388 9.64 5.82 -27.26
C GLU A 388 9.87 7.25 -27.75
N LYS A 389 9.36 8.26 -27.04
CA LYS A 389 9.55 9.66 -27.42
C LYS A 389 11.02 10.10 -27.38
N ALA A 390 11.79 9.59 -26.42
CA ALA A 390 13.21 9.92 -26.26
C ALA A 390 14.11 9.24 -27.31
N ARG A 391 13.79 8.02 -27.74
CA ARG A 391 14.69 7.17 -28.56
C ARG A 391 14.08 6.70 -29.89
N GLY A 392 12.83 7.07 -30.16
CA GLY A 392 12.10 6.74 -31.38
C GLY A 392 11.56 5.30 -31.45
N HIS A 393 11.01 4.94 -32.59
CA HIS A 393 10.30 3.70 -32.84
C HIS A 393 11.17 2.43 -32.68
N GLU A 394 12.45 2.50 -32.95
CA GLU A 394 13.37 1.38 -32.75
C GLU A 394 13.50 0.99 -31.25
N GLN A 395 13.34 1.94 -30.35
CA GLN A 395 13.24 1.63 -28.91
C GLN A 395 11.86 1.08 -28.55
N ALA A 396 10.79 1.58 -29.17
CA ALA A 396 9.43 1.10 -28.95
C ALA A 396 9.30 -0.40 -29.28
N LYS A 397 9.91 -0.86 -30.39
CA LYS A 397 9.95 -2.29 -30.76
C LYS A 397 10.65 -3.19 -29.74
N LYS A 398 11.52 -2.62 -28.92
CA LYS A 398 12.28 -3.33 -27.87
C LYS A 398 11.73 -3.12 -26.48
N THR A 399 10.68 -2.33 -26.33
CA THR A 399 10.13 -1.95 -25.03
C THR A 399 8.67 -2.35 -24.92
N VAL A 400 8.30 -2.92 -23.78
CA VAL A 400 6.90 -3.20 -23.43
C VAL A 400 6.56 -2.58 -22.07
N ALA A 401 5.32 -2.09 -21.95
CA ALA A 401 4.74 -1.76 -20.66
C ALA A 401 3.97 -2.98 -20.15
N VAL A 402 4.16 -3.36 -18.87
CA VAL A 402 3.46 -4.49 -18.25
C VAL A 402 2.79 -4.06 -16.97
N LEU A 403 1.49 -4.29 -16.84
CA LEU A 403 0.71 -3.98 -15.64
C LEU A 403 -0.42 -5.00 -15.44
N GLY A 404 -0.90 -5.13 -14.20
CA GLY A 404 -2.03 -6.01 -13.87
C GLY A 404 -3.39 -5.37 -14.19
N ASP A 405 -4.44 -6.18 -14.18
CA ASP A 405 -5.84 -5.76 -14.37
C ASP A 405 -6.29 -4.72 -13.32
N SER A 406 -6.02 -4.94 -12.05
CA SER A 406 -6.30 -3.97 -10.98
C SER A 406 -5.51 -2.67 -11.17
N THR A 407 -4.21 -2.75 -11.49
CA THR A 407 -3.36 -1.59 -11.76
C THR A 407 -3.83 -0.83 -13.00
N PHE A 408 -4.34 -1.54 -14.02
CA PHE A 408 -4.95 -0.92 -15.18
C PHE A 408 -6.16 -0.06 -14.80
N CYS A 409 -7.05 -0.59 -13.97
CA CYS A 409 -8.19 0.18 -13.44
C CYS A 409 -7.75 1.34 -12.53
N HIS A 410 -6.67 1.15 -11.75
CA HIS A 410 -6.16 2.16 -10.82
C HIS A 410 -5.65 3.43 -11.52
N SER A 411 -4.71 3.28 -12.44
CA SER A 411 -4.06 4.42 -13.13
C SER A 411 -3.65 4.11 -14.58
N GLY A 412 -3.61 2.84 -14.98
CA GLY A 412 -3.20 2.43 -16.32
C GLY A 412 -4.11 2.96 -17.41
N LEU A 413 -5.41 3.08 -17.13
CA LEU A 413 -6.43 3.61 -18.04
C LEU A 413 -6.04 4.98 -18.61
N THR A 414 -5.68 5.91 -17.75
CA THR A 414 -5.27 7.27 -18.16
C THR A 414 -3.94 7.26 -18.90
N GLY A 415 -3.01 6.38 -18.54
CA GLY A 415 -1.75 6.18 -19.26
C GLY A 415 -1.98 5.66 -20.68
N LEU A 416 -2.87 4.67 -20.85
CA LEU A 416 -3.20 4.13 -22.16
C LEU A 416 -3.92 5.15 -23.05
N LEU A 417 -4.86 5.91 -22.47
CA LEU A 417 -5.53 7.00 -23.18
C LEU A 417 -4.53 8.07 -23.63
N ASN A 418 -3.54 8.40 -22.81
CA ASN A 418 -2.48 9.34 -23.16
C ASN A 418 -1.65 8.84 -24.36
N MET A 419 -1.28 7.54 -24.40
CA MET A 419 -0.59 6.97 -25.55
C MET A 419 -1.44 7.04 -26.82
N ALA A 420 -2.72 6.65 -26.75
CA ALA A 420 -3.64 6.71 -27.88
C ALA A 420 -3.82 8.14 -28.40
N TYR A 421 -4.09 9.09 -27.49
CA TYR A 421 -4.27 10.51 -27.84
C TYR A 421 -3.02 11.13 -28.50
N ASN A 422 -1.84 10.79 -28.02
CA ASN A 422 -0.56 11.31 -28.52
C ASN A 422 0.05 10.47 -29.65
N ARG A 423 -0.70 9.52 -30.24
CA ARG A 423 -0.26 8.68 -31.36
C ARG A 423 1.08 8.00 -31.07
N ALA A 424 1.19 7.42 -29.89
CA ALA A 424 2.38 6.70 -29.49
C ALA A 424 2.50 5.37 -30.24
N VAL A 425 3.73 4.92 -30.45
CA VAL A 425 4.05 3.59 -30.92
C VAL A 425 4.54 2.76 -29.74
N GLY A 426 4.06 1.52 -29.61
CA GLY A 426 4.52 0.62 -28.56
C GLY A 426 3.49 -0.40 -28.15
N THR A 427 3.91 -1.34 -27.30
CA THR A 427 3.09 -2.46 -26.86
C THR A 427 2.84 -2.39 -25.36
N VAL A 428 1.57 -2.40 -24.97
CA VAL A 428 1.11 -2.49 -23.58
C VAL A 428 0.58 -3.90 -23.33
N ILE A 429 1.06 -4.53 -22.26
CA ILE A 429 0.64 -5.88 -21.86
C ILE A 429 -0.12 -5.78 -20.54
N ILE A 430 -1.40 -6.14 -20.57
CA ILE A 430 -2.25 -6.21 -19.38
C ILE A 430 -2.25 -7.66 -18.89
N ALA A 431 -1.60 -7.91 -17.76
CA ALA A 431 -1.53 -9.21 -17.12
C ALA A 431 -2.79 -9.43 -16.28
N ASP A 432 -3.87 -9.83 -16.95
CA ASP A 432 -5.19 -10.04 -16.35
C ASP A 432 -5.25 -11.40 -15.64
N ASN A 433 -5.18 -11.37 -14.32
CA ASN A 433 -5.33 -12.55 -13.47
C ASN A 433 -6.65 -12.57 -12.67
N SER A 434 -7.56 -11.66 -12.99
CA SER A 434 -8.93 -11.56 -12.45
C SER A 434 -9.00 -11.30 -10.93
N ILE A 435 -7.93 -10.75 -10.32
CA ILE A 435 -7.92 -10.47 -8.87
C ILE A 435 -6.78 -9.52 -8.49
N THR A 436 -6.94 -8.73 -7.44
CA THR A 436 -5.86 -7.96 -6.82
C THR A 436 -5.08 -8.88 -5.88
N GLY A 437 -4.11 -9.62 -6.44
CA GLY A 437 -3.52 -10.78 -5.77
C GLY A 437 -2.54 -10.46 -4.65
N MET A 438 -1.72 -9.40 -4.80
CA MET A 438 -0.59 -9.12 -3.89
C MET A 438 -1.04 -8.74 -2.48
N THR A 439 -2.17 -8.09 -2.33
CA THR A 439 -2.69 -7.54 -1.07
C THR A 439 -3.66 -8.47 -0.33
N GLY A 440 -3.95 -9.65 -0.88
CA GLY A 440 -4.82 -10.65 -0.23
C GLY A 440 -6.01 -11.11 -1.07
N HIS A 441 -5.98 -10.95 -2.39
CA HIS A 441 -7.00 -11.41 -3.33
C HIS A 441 -8.32 -10.61 -3.26
N GLN A 442 -8.23 -9.29 -3.19
CA GLN A 442 -9.39 -8.41 -3.25
C GLN A 442 -9.97 -8.34 -4.65
N ASN A 443 -11.29 -8.22 -4.73
CA ASN A 443 -12.00 -7.97 -5.97
C ASN A 443 -11.65 -6.58 -6.55
N ASN A 444 -11.80 -6.44 -7.86
CA ASN A 444 -11.53 -5.19 -8.57
C ASN A 444 -12.52 -5.02 -9.75
N PRO A 445 -12.61 -3.83 -10.36
CA PRO A 445 -13.60 -3.59 -11.43
C PRO A 445 -13.49 -4.52 -12.64
N ALA A 446 -12.32 -5.14 -12.88
CA ALA A 446 -12.15 -6.05 -14.02
C ALA A 446 -12.73 -7.44 -13.78
N ASN A 447 -12.89 -7.90 -12.52
CA ASN A 447 -13.44 -9.23 -12.24
C ASN A 447 -14.96 -9.25 -12.01
N GLY A 448 -15.60 -8.10 -11.80
CA GLY A 448 -17.05 -8.00 -11.70
C GLY A 448 -17.65 -8.47 -10.37
N TYR A 449 -16.90 -8.38 -9.28
CA TYR A 449 -17.39 -8.64 -7.93
C TYR A 449 -17.08 -7.47 -7.01
N ASP A 450 -18.00 -7.16 -6.10
CA ASP A 450 -17.82 -6.10 -5.09
C ASP A 450 -17.04 -6.58 -3.86
N ILE A 451 -16.93 -5.74 -2.83
CA ILE A 451 -16.21 -6.07 -1.58
C ILE A 451 -16.86 -7.23 -0.81
N HIS A 452 -18.15 -7.45 -0.96
CA HIS A 452 -18.89 -8.55 -0.32
C HIS A 452 -18.84 -9.86 -1.13
N GLY A 453 -18.20 -9.82 -2.33
CA GLY A 453 -18.17 -10.95 -3.25
C GLY A 453 -19.45 -11.12 -4.08
N GLU A 454 -20.33 -10.12 -4.08
CA GLU A 454 -21.55 -10.13 -4.87
C GLU A 454 -21.27 -9.70 -6.32
N PRO A 455 -21.95 -10.32 -7.30
CA PRO A 455 -21.79 -9.95 -8.71
C PRO A 455 -22.18 -8.48 -8.97
N THR A 456 -21.31 -7.79 -9.72
CA THR A 456 -21.54 -6.40 -10.15
C THR A 456 -21.05 -6.20 -11.59
N THR A 457 -21.04 -4.95 -12.07
CA THR A 457 -20.56 -4.63 -13.41
C THR A 457 -19.08 -4.92 -13.55
N SER A 458 -18.69 -5.70 -14.56
CA SER A 458 -17.32 -5.95 -14.94
C SER A 458 -16.85 -5.00 -16.04
N LEU A 459 -15.65 -4.46 -15.91
CA LEU A 459 -15.00 -3.68 -16.95
C LEU A 459 -14.55 -4.60 -18.10
N ASP A 460 -15.11 -4.38 -19.29
CA ASP A 460 -14.65 -5.05 -20.51
C ASP A 460 -13.45 -4.29 -21.11
N ILE A 461 -12.25 -4.79 -20.84
CA ILE A 461 -10.99 -4.17 -21.29
C ILE A 461 -10.90 -4.11 -22.81
N LEU A 462 -11.46 -5.10 -23.53
CA LEU A 462 -11.46 -5.11 -25.01
C LEU A 462 -12.31 -3.96 -25.58
N LYS A 463 -13.54 -3.83 -25.08
CA LYS A 463 -14.41 -2.72 -25.50
C LYS A 463 -13.84 -1.36 -25.15
N LEU A 464 -13.14 -1.27 -24.02
CA LEU A 464 -12.50 -0.03 -23.62
C LEU A 464 -11.34 0.34 -24.56
N CYS A 465 -10.52 -0.61 -24.96
CA CYS A 465 -9.46 -0.39 -25.96
C CYS A 465 -10.07 0.07 -27.29
N ASP A 466 -11.15 -0.56 -27.74
CA ASP A 466 -11.88 -0.16 -28.96
C ASP A 466 -12.42 1.27 -28.86
N ALA A 467 -13.03 1.63 -27.73
CA ALA A 467 -13.52 2.99 -27.45
C ALA A 467 -12.40 4.04 -27.45
N MET A 468 -11.16 3.66 -27.11
CA MET A 468 -9.97 4.52 -27.20
C MET A 468 -9.41 4.59 -28.63
N GLY A 469 -9.98 3.86 -29.60
CA GLY A 469 -9.51 3.80 -30.98
C GLY A 469 -8.27 2.94 -31.20
N ILE A 470 -7.96 2.03 -30.28
CA ILE A 470 -6.81 1.11 -30.38
C ILE A 470 -7.21 -0.07 -31.27
N LYS A 471 -6.59 -0.17 -32.44
CA LYS A 471 -6.95 -1.16 -33.49
C LYS A 471 -6.37 -2.55 -33.23
N HIS A 472 -5.22 -2.61 -32.54
CA HIS A 472 -4.46 -3.84 -32.34
C HIS A 472 -4.59 -4.29 -30.89
N VAL A 473 -5.53 -5.20 -30.65
CA VAL A 473 -5.75 -5.80 -29.33
C VAL A 473 -5.76 -7.32 -29.48
N ARG A 474 -4.92 -8.00 -28.72
CA ARG A 474 -4.80 -9.47 -28.71
C ARG A 474 -5.04 -10.02 -27.32
N VAL A 475 -5.83 -11.07 -27.22
CA VAL A 475 -5.98 -11.83 -25.96
C VAL A 475 -5.21 -13.15 -26.12
N VAL A 476 -4.37 -13.47 -25.13
CA VAL A 476 -3.54 -14.68 -25.17
C VAL A 476 -3.47 -15.32 -23.79
N ASP A 477 -3.49 -16.65 -23.74
CA ASP A 477 -3.24 -17.40 -22.51
C ASP A 477 -1.73 -17.49 -22.24
N PRO A 478 -1.23 -16.95 -21.10
CA PRO A 478 0.20 -17.05 -20.76
C PRO A 478 0.70 -18.47 -20.53
N PHE A 479 -0.19 -19.46 -20.47
CA PHE A 479 0.18 -20.87 -20.41
C PHE A 479 0.44 -21.49 -21.80
N ASP A 480 0.01 -20.86 -22.88
CA ASP A 480 0.50 -21.19 -24.22
C ASP A 480 1.75 -20.35 -24.53
N VAL A 481 2.90 -20.85 -24.10
CA VAL A 481 4.19 -20.14 -24.24
C VAL A 481 4.55 -19.87 -25.69
N LYS A 482 4.16 -20.76 -26.62
CA LYS A 482 4.47 -20.60 -28.04
C LYS A 482 3.61 -19.52 -28.70
N GLU A 483 2.30 -19.55 -28.47
CA GLU A 483 1.41 -18.52 -29.03
C GLU A 483 1.71 -17.16 -28.36
N LEU A 484 1.97 -17.11 -27.06
CA LEU A 484 2.35 -15.87 -26.37
C LEU A 484 3.64 -15.28 -26.98
N GLU A 485 4.68 -16.10 -27.22
CA GLU A 485 5.93 -15.61 -27.86
C GLU A 485 5.67 -15.04 -29.25
N LYS A 486 4.85 -15.74 -30.03
CA LYS A 486 4.46 -15.29 -31.36
C LYS A 486 3.72 -13.95 -31.32
N VAL A 487 2.70 -13.84 -30.48
CA VAL A 487 1.90 -12.61 -30.31
C VAL A 487 2.78 -11.45 -29.85
N VAL A 488 3.64 -11.65 -28.87
CA VAL A 488 4.55 -10.59 -28.38
C VAL A 488 5.48 -10.12 -29.50
N ARG A 489 6.06 -11.03 -30.31
CA ARG A 489 6.90 -10.66 -31.45
C ARG A 489 6.12 -9.86 -32.50
N GLU A 490 4.92 -10.31 -32.87
CA GLU A 490 4.08 -9.64 -33.87
C GLU A 490 3.71 -8.23 -33.42
N GLU A 491 3.29 -8.07 -32.14
CA GLU A 491 2.80 -6.79 -31.64
C GLU A 491 3.93 -5.79 -31.35
N THR A 492 5.11 -6.24 -30.95
CA THR A 492 6.27 -5.35 -30.74
C THR A 492 6.88 -4.82 -32.05
N GLU A 493 6.70 -5.49 -33.17
CA GLU A 493 7.16 -5.02 -34.49
C GLU A 493 6.21 -4.00 -35.14
N ARG A 494 5.03 -3.77 -34.58
CA ARG A 494 4.07 -2.80 -35.13
C ARG A 494 4.56 -1.37 -35.01
N GLU A 495 4.19 -0.54 -35.97
CA GLU A 495 4.41 0.91 -35.94
C GLU A 495 3.15 1.68 -35.48
N GLU A 496 2.32 1.03 -34.70
CA GLU A 496 1.12 1.57 -34.07
C GLU A 496 1.07 1.11 -32.60
N LEU A 497 0.21 1.76 -31.80
CA LEU A 497 -0.08 1.32 -30.45
C LEU A 497 -0.81 -0.02 -30.46
N SER A 498 -0.31 -1.00 -29.71
CA SER A 498 -0.95 -2.29 -29.54
C SER A 498 -1.13 -2.66 -28.07
N VAL A 499 -2.13 -3.49 -27.79
CA VAL A 499 -2.44 -4.01 -26.45
C VAL A 499 -2.50 -5.54 -26.50
N ILE A 500 -1.77 -6.18 -25.59
CA ILE A 500 -1.86 -7.62 -25.37
C ILE A 500 -2.52 -7.84 -23.99
N ILE A 501 -3.63 -8.55 -23.96
CA ILE A 501 -4.28 -8.98 -22.73
C ILE A 501 -3.83 -10.42 -22.45
N SER A 502 -2.85 -10.57 -21.56
CA SER A 502 -2.36 -11.86 -21.09
C SER A 502 -3.30 -12.36 -20.00
N ARG A 503 -4.30 -13.15 -20.38
CA ARG A 503 -5.46 -13.49 -19.53
C ARG A 503 -5.43 -14.91 -19.03
N ARG A 504 -5.35 -15.08 -17.73
CA ARG A 504 -5.58 -16.34 -17.03
C ARG A 504 -5.80 -16.09 -15.54
N PRO A 505 -6.81 -16.72 -14.91
CA PRO A 505 -7.07 -16.54 -13.48
C PRO A 505 -5.86 -16.86 -12.59
N CYS A 506 -5.72 -16.14 -11.48
CA CYS A 506 -4.73 -16.42 -10.46
C CYS A 506 -4.81 -17.87 -9.97
N ALA A 507 -3.68 -18.54 -9.85
CA ALA A 507 -3.64 -19.95 -9.42
C ALA A 507 -4.25 -20.19 -8.03
N LEU A 508 -4.30 -19.18 -7.18
CA LEU A 508 -4.84 -19.30 -5.81
C LEU A 508 -6.37 -19.16 -5.74
N ILE A 509 -7.01 -18.65 -6.80
CA ILE A 509 -8.48 -18.60 -6.88
C ILE A 509 -9.07 -19.77 -7.68
N VAL A 510 -8.25 -20.59 -8.32
CA VAL A 510 -8.69 -21.77 -9.07
C VAL A 510 -8.98 -22.91 -8.09
N LYS A 511 -10.24 -23.35 -8.02
CA LYS A 511 -10.69 -24.35 -7.03
C LYS A 511 -10.26 -25.79 -7.33
N GLN A 512 -9.88 -26.11 -8.56
CA GLN A 512 -9.49 -27.46 -8.97
C GLN A 512 -8.12 -27.41 -9.69
N PRO A 513 -7.02 -27.67 -8.98
CA PRO A 513 -5.72 -27.83 -9.60
C PRO A 513 -5.71 -29.07 -10.50
N GLY A 514 -4.90 -29.05 -11.57
CA GLY A 514 -4.68 -30.20 -12.43
C GLY A 514 -3.83 -31.29 -11.75
N THR A 515 -3.70 -32.45 -12.40
CA THR A 515 -2.84 -33.53 -11.93
C THR A 515 -1.38 -33.09 -11.86
N PRO A 516 -0.68 -33.27 -10.73
CA PRO A 516 0.73 -32.93 -10.62
C PRO A 516 1.60 -33.62 -11.67
N PHE A 517 2.61 -32.90 -12.16
CA PHE A 517 3.61 -33.46 -13.04
C PHE A 517 4.66 -34.27 -12.27
N ILE A 518 5.19 -35.31 -12.92
CA ILE A 518 6.34 -36.09 -12.47
C ILE A 518 7.47 -35.97 -13.48
N CYS A 519 8.68 -36.30 -13.07
CA CYS A 519 9.84 -36.33 -13.95
C CYS A 519 10.31 -37.78 -14.18
N ASP A 520 10.27 -38.22 -15.43
CA ASP A 520 10.90 -39.46 -15.87
C ASP A 520 12.42 -39.25 -15.92
N THR A 521 13.12 -39.75 -14.91
CA THR A 521 14.58 -39.60 -14.79
C THR A 521 15.37 -40.32 -15.89
N THR A 522 14.76 -41.28 -16.59
CA THR A 522 15.39 -41.99 -17.73
C THR A 522 15.45 -41.11 -18.98
N LYS A 523 14.48 -40.24 -19.16
CA LYS A 523 14.39 -39.26 -20.25
C LYS A 523 15.06 -37.93 -19.91
N CYS A 524 15.14 -37.58 -18.63
CA CYS A 524 15.70 -36.32 -18.20
C CYS A 524 17.20 -36.23 -18.49
N LYS A 525 17.59 -35.19 -19.22
CA LYS A 525 19.01 -34.91 -19.55
C LYS A 525 19.67 -33.87 -18.63
N ASN A 526 19.04 -33.55 -17.49
CA ASN A 526 19.52 -32.58 -16.51
C ASN A 526 19.89 -31.20 -17.12
N CYS A 527 19.24 -30.82 -18.22
CA CYS A 527 19.54 -29.59 -18.96
C CYS A 527 19.05 -28.31 -18.29
N GLY A 528 18.19 -28.39 -17.26
CA GLY A 528 17.67 -27.28 -16.49
C GLY A 528 16.68 -26.37 -17.23
N MET A 529 16.25 -26.67 -18.46
CA MET A 529 15.34 -25.81 -19.23
C MET A 529 14.01 -25.57 -18.50
N CYS A 530 13.40 -26.61 -17.92
CA CYS A 530 12.16 -26.51 -17.15
C CYS A 530 12.29 -25.60 -15.91
N MET A 531 13.50 -25.45 -15.35
CA MET A 531 13.75 -24.59 -14.20
C MET A 531 13.75 -23.10 -14.56
N LYS A 532 13.93 -22.75 -15.84
CA LYS A 532 13.89 -21.34 -16.29
C LYS A 532 12.54 -20.67 -16.07
N ILE A 533 11.48 -21.48 -15.91
CA ILE A 533 10.15 -20.94 -15.53
C ILE A 533 10.10 -20.48 -14.06
N GLY A 534 11.11 -20.80 -13.26
CA GLY A 534 11.23 -20.38 -11.86
C GLY A 534 10.19 -20.98 -10.91
N CYS A 535 9.53 -22.09 -11.26
CA CYS A 535 8.48 -22.68 -10.43
C CYS A 535 9.06 -23.27 -9.13
N PRO A 536 8.55 -22.92 -7.93
CA PRO A 536 9.07 -23.45 -6.67
C PRO A 536 8.77 -24.94 -6.46
N ALA A 537 7.79 -25.51 -7.19
CA ALA A 537 7.53 -26.94 -7.18
C ALA A 537 8.61 -27.76 -7.88
N ILE A 538 9.55 -27.15 -8.61
CA ILE A 538 10.62 -27.85 -9.34
C ILE A 538 11.95 -27.59 -8.66
N ARG A 539 12.65 -28.65 -8.31
CA ARG A 539 14.00 -28.59 -7.73
C ARG A 539 14.99 -29.41 -8.54
N LYS A 540 16.24 -28.96 -8.58
CA LYS A 540 17.35 -29.72 -9.18
C LYS A 540 17.73 -30.88 -8.26
N THR A 541 18.06 -32.03 -8.88
CA THR A 541 18.64 -33.21 -8.19
C THR A 541 19.93 -33.61 -8.89
N GLU A 542 20.64 -34.58 -8.35
CA GLU A 542 21.88 -35.10 -8.96
C GLU A 542 21.62 -35.70 -10.36
N THR A 543 20.49 -36.37 -10.52
CA THR A 543 20.14 -37.13 -11.75
C THR A 543 19.18 -36.37 -12.68
N GLY A 544 18.72 -35.17 -12.32
CA GLY A 544 17.77 -34.44 -13.13
C GLY A 544 17.00 -33.38 -12.35
N VAL A 545 15.69 -33.41 -12.43
CA VAL A 545 14.80 -32.55 -11.65
C VAL A 545 13.75 -33.39 -10.90
N ALA A 546 13.31 -32.91 -9.78
CA ALA A 546 12.16 -33.46 -9.06
C ALA A 546 11.04 -32.41 -9.00
N VAL A 547 9.81 -32.88 -9.09
CA VAL A 547 8.61 -32.06 -8.91
C VAL A 547 7.99 -32.42 -7.57
N ASP A 548 7.70 -31.41 -6.76
CA ASP A 548 6.99 -31.58 -5.50
C ASP A 548 5.48 -31.67 -5.77
N PRO A 549 4.87 -32.85 -5.58
CA PRO A 549 3.45 -33.03 -5.89
C PRO A 549 2.51 -32.26 -4.95
N THR A 550 3.00 -31.84 -3.77
CA THR A 550 2.20 -31.04 -2.82
C THR A 550 2.09 -29.59 -3.23
N GLN A 551 3.00 -29.12 -4.06
CA GLN A 551 3.03 -27.76 -4.59
C GLN A 551 2.59 -27.67 -6.06
N CYS A 552 2.76 -28.75 -6.82
CA CYS A 552 2.45 -28.75 -8.26
C CYS A 552 0.96 -28.69 -8.51
N VAL A 553 0.51 -27.70 -9.28
CA VAL A 553 -0.90 -27.50 -9.66
C VAL A 553 -1.22 -28.01 -11.07
N GLY A 554 -0.31 -28.76 -11.70
CA GLY A 554 -0.58 -29.36 -13.02
C GLY A 554 -0.70 -28.37 -14.20
N CYS A 555 -0.06 -27.20 -14.14
CA CYS A 555 -0.26 -26.13 -15.12
C CYS A 555 0.40 -26.36 -16.50
N GLY A 556 1.31 -27.30 -16.66
CA GLY A 556 1.95 -27.64 -17.93
C GLY A 556 3.06 -26.72 -18.43
N LEU A 557 3.35 -25.60 -17.76
CA LEU A 557 4.39 -24.65 -18.22
C LEU A 557 5.77 -25.30 -18.33
N CYS A 558 6.16 -26.10 -17.37
CA CYS A 558 7.47 -26.77 -17.34
C CYS A 558 7.58 -27.87 -18.40
N GLU A 559 6.49 -28.55 -18.72
CA GLU A 559 6.41 -29.56 -19.78
C GLU A 559 6.74 -28.96 -21.15
N GLN A 560 6.16 -27.78 -21.48
CA GLN A 560 6.39 -27.09 -22.76
C GLN A 560 7.88 -26.71 -22.98
N LEU A 561 8.63 -26.55 -21.88
CA LEU A 561 10.06 -26.26 -21.92
C LEU A 561 10.94 -27.52 -21.98
N CYS A 562 10.35 -28.71 -21.80
CA CYS A 562 11.06 -29.98 -21.78
C CYS A 562 11.16 -30.58 -23.19
N HIS A 563 12.28 -30.37 -23.88
CA HIS A 563 12.51 -30.93 -25.21
C HIS A 563 12.60 -32.46 -25.25
N PHE A 564 12.74 -33.11 -24.10
CA PHE A 564 12.93 -34.56 -24.00
C PHE A 564 11.67 -35.31 -23.55
N GLY A 565 10.56 -34.60 -23.31
CA GLY A 565 9.31 -35.20 -22.81
C GLY A 565 9.48 -35.93 -21.48
N ALA A 566 10.40 -35.47 -20.63
CA ALA A 566 10.66 -36.05 -19.32
C ALA A 566 9.63 -35.64 -18.26
N LEU A 567 8.91 -34.53 -18.48
CA LEU A 567 7.87 -34.06 -17.57
C LEU A 567 6.49 -34.45 -18.13
N HIS A 568 5.71 -35.19 -17.35
CA HIS A 568 4.37 -35.65 -17.74
C HIS A 568 3.50 -35.82 -16.49
N THR A 569 2.20 -35.94 -16.64
CA THR A 569 1.27 -36.33 -15.57
C THR A 569 1.17 -37.84 -15.49
N GLU A 570 0.96 -38.41 -14.31
CA GLU A 570 0.55 -39.80 -14.19
C GLU A 570 -0.84 -39.95 -14.85
N ALA A 571 -0.98 -40.97 -15.71
CA ALA A 571 -2.20 -41.28 -16.42
C ALA A 571 -3.31 -41.77 -15.49
#